data_44466daee816804bb6842bc29f7ef08d
#
_entry.id   44466daee816804bb6842bc29f7ef08d
#
_cell.length_a   1.000
_cell.length_b   1.000
_cell.length_c   1.000
_cell.angle_alpha   90.00
_cell.angle_beta   90.00
_cell.angle_gamma   90.00
#
_symmetry.space_group_name_H-M   'P 1'
#
loop_
_entity.id
_entity.type
_entity.pdbx_description
1 polymer ?
#
loop_
_entity_poly.entity_id
_entity_poly.type
_entity_poly.pdbx_seq_one_letter_code
_entity_poly.pdbx_strand_id
1 'polypeptide(L)'
;IPNFITITLYVFAFAHFVLGEIFRAYDHVFLYDKILHTTGGVIFAILSFSVIWLFNNSEDRRVKLSPFFIVLFTFCFTMAVVYLWELVEFGMDRIFGMNMQRWQDSIIEGAEIVVDGQPVEGTAHSIPYGNGLKDSMVDMIVNVLGCLVVCIVSYIGMKRKPNWFENKVILTEKQFRSLKEEKQAERAEEAADAAEEEAVQAGTEEKRE
;
A
#
# COMPACT_ATOMS: atom_id res chain seq x y z
N ILE A 1 -15.46 -3.47 3.49
CA ILE A 1 -14.67 -2.85 2.39
C ILE A 1 -15.39 -3.21 1.10
N PRO A 2 -15.68 -2.26 0.18
CA PRO A 2 -16.31 -2.58 -1.09
C PRO A 2 -15.54 -3.66 -1.84
N ASN A 3 -16.26 -4.65 -2.40
CA ASN A 3 -15.65 -5.78 -3.10
C ASN A 3 -14.64 -5.38 -4.17
N PHE A 4 -14.87 -4.23 -4.83
CA PHE A 4 -13.95 -3.69 -5.85
C PHE A 4 -12.54 -3.40 -5.29
N ILE A 5 -12.43 -2.77 -4.11
CA ILE A 5 -11.13 -2.47 -3.48
C ILE A 5 -10.42 -3.77 -3.13
N THR A 6 -11.15 -4.67 -2.49
CA THR A 6 -10.63 -5.97 -2.08
C THR A 6 -10.11 -6.75 -3.29
N ILE A 7 -10.87 -6.79 -4.38
CA ILE A 7 -10.46 -7.43 -5.63
C ILE A 7 -9.22 -6.74 -6.21
N THR A 8 -9.19 -5.40 -6.26
CA THR A 8 -8.04 -4.65 -6.80
C THR A 8 -6.77 -4.92 -6.00
N LEU A 9 -6.86 -4.95 -4.66
CA LEU A 9 -5.72 -5.27 -3.80
C LEU A 9 -5.26 -6.72 -3.97
N TYR A 10 -6.18 -7.67 -4.10
CA TYR A 10 -5.80 -9.08 -4.36
C TYR A 10 -5.16 -9.26 -5.73
N VAL A 11 -5.70 -8.63 -6.78
CA VAL A 11 -5.10 -8.67 -8.13
C VAL A 11 -3.71 -8.03 -8.12
N PHE A 12 -3.54 -6.91 -7.43
CA PHE A 12 -2.25 -6.26 -7.30
C PHE A 12 -1.24 -7.12 -6.52
N ALA A 13 -1.66 -7.69 -5.38
CA ALA A 13 -0.82 -8.62 -4.62
C ALA A 13 -0.47 -9.88 -5.41
N PHE A 14 -1.43 -10.44 -6.16
CA PHE A 14 -1.18 -11.58 -7.04
C PHE A 14 -0.17 -11.23 -8.13
N ALA A 15 -0.31 -10.08 -8.78
CA ALA A 15 0.64 -9.62 -9.77
C ALA A 15 2.05 -9.47 -9.18
N HIS A 16 2.17 -8.90 -7.98
CA HIS A 16 3.46 -8.71 -7.33
C HIS A 16 4.10 -10.05 -6.90
N PHE A 17 3.42 -10.80 -6.02
CA PHE A 17 4.02 -11.98 -5.39
C PHE A 17 4.00 -13.22 -6.29
N VAL A 18 2.89 -13.47 -7.00
CA VAL A 18 2.77 -14.71 -7.77
C VAL A 18 3.40 -14.53 -9.15
N LEU A 19 2.96 -13.55 -9.93
CA LEU A 19 3.53 -13.34 -11.27
C LEU A 19 4.95 -12.78 -11.17
N GLY A 20 5.20 -11.82 -10.30
CA GLY A 20 6.49 -11.16 -10.12
C GLY A 20 7.55 -12.10 -9.58
N GLU A 21 7.37 -12.62 -8.37
CA GLU A 21 8.38 -13.40 -7.66
C GLU A 21 8.38 -14.88 -8.07
N ILE A 22 7.21 -15.58 -8.02
CA ILE A 22 7.15 -17.02 -8.28
C ILE A 22 7.36 -17.32 -9.77
N PHE A 23 6.66 -16.61 -10.66
CA PHE A 23 6.82 -16.77 -12.10
C PHE A 23 7.95 -15.94 -12.70
N ARG A 24 8.68 -15.19 -11.86
CA ARG A 24 9.85 -14.38 -12.24
C ARG A 24 9.55 -13.37 -13.36
N ALA A 25 8.34 -12.78 -13.37
CA ALA A 25 7.99 -11.77 -14.37
C ALA A 25 8.91 -10.55 -14.30
N TYR A 26 9.44 -10.24 -13.12
CA TYR A 26 10.45 -9.21 -12.91
C TYR A 26 11.72 -9.42 -13.76
N ASP A 27 12.11 -10.69 -14.00
CA ASP A 27 13.33 -11.01 -14.76
C ASP A 27 13.08 -11.09 -16.26
N HIS A 28 11.84 -11.42 -16.68
CA HIS A 28 11.54 -11.77 -18.06
C HIS A 28 10.70 -10.74 -18.80
N VAL A 29 9.96 -9.89 -18.08
CA VAL A 29 9.08 -8.90 -18.71
C VAL A 29 9.67 -7.50 -18.52
N PHE A 30 10.03 -6.88 -19.63
CA PHE A 30 10.59 -5.53 -19.63
C PHE A 30 9.68 -4.53 -18.92
N LEU A 31 10.22 -3.76 -18.02
CA LEU A 31 9.54 -2.74 -17.20
C LEU A 31 8.40 -3.28 -16.30
N TYR A 32 8.29 -4.59 -16.06
CA TYR A 32 7.24 -5.17 -15.23
C TYR A 32 7.16 -4.50 -13.85
N ASP A 33 8.28 -4.39 -13.20
CA ASP A 33 8.47 -3.72 -11.92
C ASP A 33 7.97 -2.26 -11.95
N LYS A 34 8.42 -1.47 -12.90
CA LYS A 34 8.04 -0.06 -13.04
C LYS A 34 6.54 0.13 -13.35
N ILE A 35 5.93 -0.83 -14.07
CA ILE A 35 4.47 -0.84 -14.29
C ILE A 35 3.74 -1.10 -12.98
N LEU A 36 4.21 -2.03 -12.15
CA LEU A 36 3.61 -2.31 -10.86
C LEU A 36 3.72 -1.11 -9.92
N HIS A 37 4.90 -0.50 -9.80
CA HIS A 37 5.09 0.69 -8.98
C HIS A 37 4.23 1.87 -9.45
N THR A 38 4.15 2.13 -10.76
CA THR A 38 3.26 3.18 -11.30
C THR A 38 1.79 2.89 -10.98
N THR A 39 1.36 1.63 -11.15
CA THR A 39 0.00 1.19 -10.83
C THR A 39 -0.28 1.31 -9.33
N GLY A 40 0.70 0.95 -8.49
CA GLY A 40 0.66 1.14 -7.05
C GLY A 40 0.43 2.60 -6.67
N GLY A 41 1.18 3.52 -7.27
CA GLY A 41 1.01 4.97 -7.09
C GLY A 41 -0.41 5.45 -7.42
N VAL A 42 -1.01 4.93 -8.48
CA VAL A 42 -2.42 5.23 -8.85
C VAL A 42 -3.39 4.64 -7.82
N ILE A 43 -3.25 3.37 -7.47
CA ILE A 43 -4.16 2.67 -6.54
C ILE A 43 -4.13 3.34 -5.16
N PHE A 44 -2.95 3.56 -4.59
CA PHE A 44 -2.81 4.17 -3.28
C PHE A 44 -3.25 5.64 -3.27
N ALA A 45 -3.08 6.37 -4.38
CA ALA A 45 -3.61 7.72 -4.50
C ALA A 45 -5.15 7.74 -4.53
N ILE A 46 -5.80 6.81 -5.23
CA ILE A 46 -7.27 6.68 -5.22
C ILE A 46 -7.77 6.31 -3.83
N LEU A 47 -7.10 5.39 -3.13
CA LEU A 47 -7.44 5.02 -1.76
C LEU A 47 -7.30 6.21 -0.80
N SER A 48 -6.16 6.89 -0.83
CA SER A 48 -5.88 8.07 0.00
C SER A 48 -6.89 9.19 -0.24
N PHE A 49 -7.17 9.48 -1.51
CA PHE A 49 -8.18 10.46 -1.89
C PHE A 49 -9.56 10.07 -1.37
N SER A 50 -9.95 8.80 -1.49
CA SER A 50 -11.25 8.32 -1.04
C SER A 50 -11.41 8.47 0.48
N VAL A 51 -10.37 8.16 1.23
CA VAL A 51 -10.37 8.31 2.70
C VAL A 51 -10.54 9.77 3.11
N ILE A 52 -9.72 10.67 2.58
CA ILE A 52 -9.81 12.10 2.96
C ILE A 52 -11.10 12.76 2.47
N TRP A 53 -11.59 12.34 1.28
CA TRP A 53 -12.86 12.81 0.75
C TRP A 53 -14.03 12.42 1.66
N LEU A 54 -14.05 11.16 2.14
CA LEU A 54 -15.06 10.68 3.06
C LEU A 54 -15.08 11.50 4.35
N PHE A 55 -13.93 11.73 4.97
CA PHE A 55 -13.83 12.58 6.17
C PHE A 55 -14.23 14.02 5.90
N ASN A 56 -13.91 14.55 4.72
CA ASN A 56 -14.27 15.92 4.35
C ASN A 56 -15.77 16.10 4.08
N ASN A 57 -16.48 15.05 3.70
CA ASN A 57 -17.91 15.12 3.36
C ASN A 57 -18.84 14.56 4.45
N SER A 58 -18.31 14.11 5.58
CA SER A 58 -19.11 13.68 6.73
C SER A 58 -19.95 14.83 7.30
N GLU A 59 -21.18 14.58 7.73
CA GLU A 59 -22.08 15.57 8.33
C GLU A 59 -21.56 16.14 9.64
N ASP A 60 -20.81 15.32 10.40
CA ASP A 60 -20.26 15.69 11.72
C ASP A 60 -18.99 16.56 11.65
N ARG A 61 -18.56 16.93 10.45
CA ARG A 61 -17.31 17.69 10.29
C ARG A 61 -17.40 19.12 10.83
N ARG A 62 -16.36 19.54 11.51
CA ARG A 62 -16.20 20.92 11.99
C ARG A 62 -15.60 21.88 10.96
N VAL A 63 -14.83 21.34 10.01
CA VAL A 63 -14.08 22.15 9.03
C VAL A 63 -14.17 21.49 7.65
N LYS A 64 -14.49 22.28 6.63
CA LYS A 64 -14.39 21.87 5.21
C LYS A 64 -12.95 22.07 4.74
N LEU A 65 -12.33 21.01 4.29
CA LEU A 65 -11.02 21.08 3.67
C LEU A 65 -11.11 21.66 2.25
N SER A 66 -10.13 22.46 1.87
CA SER A 66 -10.05 22.97 0.51
C SER A 66 -9.65 21.86 -0.48
N PRO A 67 -10.03 21.96 -1.78
CA PRO A 67 -9.58 21.02 -2.79
C PRO A 67 -8.05 20.83 -2.85
N PHE A 68 -7.31 21.91 -2.64
CA PHE A 68 -5.86 21.88 -2.59
C PHE A 68 -5.37 21.02 -1.41
N PHE A 69 -5.94 21.18 -0.23
CA PHE A 69 -5.54 20.43 0.95
C PHE A 69 -5.86 18.93 0.80
N ILE A 70 -7.01 18.59 0.20
CA ILE A 70 -7.38 17.20 -0.08
C ILE A 70 -6.35 16.53 -0.99
N VAL A 71 -5.95 17.21 -2.06
CA VAL A 71 -4.95 16.70 -3.01
C VAL A 71 -3.56 16.63 -2.37
N LEU A 72 -3.18 17.63 -1.59
CA LEU A 72 -1.91 17.63 -0.85
C LEU A 72 -1.85 16.46 0.14
N PHE A 73 -2.92 16.23 0.90
CA PHE A 73 -3.01 15.07 1.79
C PHE A 73 -2.89 13.76 1.02
N THR A 74 -3.63 13.63 -0.09
CA THR A 74 -3.57 12.45 -0.97
C THR A 74 -2.15 12.18 -1.43
N PHE A 75 -1.45 13.19 -1.89
CA PHE A 75 -0.06 13.07 -2.32
C PHE A 75 0.86 12.64 -1.18
N CYS A 76 0.85 13.35 -0.05
CA CYS A 76 1.72 13.06 1.08
C CYS A 76 1.46 11.67 1.67
N PHE A 77 0.19 11.27 1.80
CA PHE A 77 -0.15 9.95 2.32
C PHE A 77 0.30 8.83 1.37
N THR A 78 0.08 9.00 0.07
CA THR A 78 0.54 8.04 -0.93
C THR A 78 2.06 7.91 -0.89
N MET A 79 2.79 9.02 -0.80
CA MET A 79 4.26 8.99 -0.71
C MET A 79 4.74 8.30 0.57
N ALA A 80 4.04 8.47 1.69
CA ALA A 80 4.36 7.74 2.92
C ALA A 80 4.19 6.22 2.75
N VAL A 81 3.12 5.77 2.08
CA VAL A 81 2.89 4.34 1.80
C VAL A 81 3.98 3.78 0.87
N VAL A 82 4.30 4.50 -0.20
CA VAL A 82 5.38 4.12 -1.14
C VAL A 82 6.72 4.01 -0.42
N TYR A 83 7.06 4.99 0.41
CA TYR A 83 8.29 4.95 1.20
C TYR A 83 8.34 3.75 2.15
N LEU A 84 7.24 3.45 2.83
CA LEU A 84 7.16 2.26 3.69
C LEU A 84 7.35 0.96 2.90
N TRP A 85 6.87 0.91 1.65
CA TRP A 85 7.09 -0.23 0.78
C TRP A 85 8.58 -0.41 0.44
N GLU A 86 9.28 0.65 0.07
CA GLU A 86 10.73 0.61 -0.17
C GLU A 86 11.52 0.14 1.07
N LEU A 87 11.07 0.53 2.28
CA LEU A 87 11.65 0.01 3.52
C LEU A 87 11.41 -1.50 3.70
N VAL A 88 10.24 -1.99 3.28
CA VAL A 88 9.95 -3.43 3.30
C VAL A 88 10.88 -4.16 2.34
N GLU A 89 11.02 -3.69 1.10
CA GLU A 89 11.92 -4.29 0.10
C GLU A 89 13.37 -4.33 0.61
N PHE A 90 13.86 -3.21 1.13
CA PHE A 90 15.19 -3.14 1.73
C PHE A 90 15.34 -4.13 2.90
N GLY A 91 14.33 -4.22 3.77
CA GLY A 91 14.34 -5.15 4.91
C GLY A 91 14.35 -6.60 4.46
N MET A 92 13.54 -6.96 3.47
CA MET A 92 13.48 -8.30 2.90
C MET A 92 14.82 -8.71 2.28
N ASP A 93 15.46 -7.81 1.55
CA ASP A 93 16.78 -8.05 0.96
C ASP A 93 17.86 -8.26 2.03
N ARG A 94 17.84 -7.46 3.11
CA ARG A 94 18.87 -7.51 4.16
C ARG A 94 18.67 -8.64 5.16
N ILE A 95 17.42 -8.99 5.48
CA ILE A 95 17.13 -10.00 6.52
C ILE A 95 17.04 -11.39 5.89
N PHE A 96 16.44 -11.51 4.71
CA PHE A 96 16.13 -12.79 4.07
C PHE A 96 16.98 -13.07 2.83
N GLY A 97 17.87 -12.13 2.41
CA GLY A 97 18.74 -12.30 1.26
C GLY A 97 17.96 -12.28 -0.08
N MET A 98 16.82 -11.61 -0.13
CA MET A 98 16.04 -11.47 -1.35
C MET A 98 16.69 -10.46 -2.31
N ASN A 99 16.13 -10.27 -3.49
CA ASN A 99 16.62 -9.33 -4.51
C ASN A 99 15.48 -8.38 -4.98
N MET A 100 14.69 -7.88 -4.04
CA MET A 100 13.56 -7.00 -4.34
C MET A 100 14.03 -5.65 -4.91
N GLN A 101 15.12 -5.09 -4.36
CA GLN A 101 15.76 -3.86 -4.85
C GLN A 101 16.78 -4.12 -5.98
N ARG A 102 16.75 -5.25 -6.64
CA ARG A 102 17.64 -5.58 -7.78
C ARG A 102 19.15 -5.39 -7.53
N TRP A 103 19.60 -5.51 -6.27
CA TRP A 103 20.99 -5.34 -5.92
C TRP A 103 21.90 -6.50 -6.39
N GLN A 104 21.31 -7.63 -6.77
CA GLN A 104 22.01 -8.80 -7.31
C GLN A 104 21.95 -8.92 -8.84
N ASP A 105 21.29 -7.98 -9.53
CA ASP A 105 21.03 -8.10 -10.97
C ASP A 105 22.28 -7.94 -11.85
N SER A 106 23.36 -7.46 -11.27
CA SER A 106 24.64 -7.31 -11.96
C SER A 106 25.78 -7.96 -11.16
N ILE A 107 26.76 -8.46 -11.85
CA ILE A 107 27.98 -9.04 -11.26
C ILE A 107 29.17 -8.26 -11.76
N ILE A 108 30.02 -7.83 -10.84
CA ILE A 108 31.35 -7.32 -11.16
C ILE A 108 32.31 -8.51 -11.09
N GLU A 109 32.83 -8.90 -12.24
CA GLU A 109 33.87 -9.93 -12.30
C GLU A 109 35.25 -9.33 -12.00
N GLY A 110 36.07 -10.06 -11.25
CA GLY A 110 37.42 -9.66 -10.93
C GLY A 110 37.50 -8.46 -9.97
N ALA A 111 36.45 -8.22 -9.16
CA ALA A 111 36.50 -7.18 -8.14
C ALA A 111 37.52 -7.53 -7.07
N GLU A 112 38.45 -6.61 -6.83
CA GLU A 112 39.48 -6.75 -5.81
C GLU A 112 39.12 -5.96 -4.54
N ILE A 113 39.40 -6.55 -3.37
CA ILE A 113 39.26 -5.82 -2.12
C ILE A 113 40.42 -4.82 -2.02
N VAL A 114 40.11 -3.55 -1.80
CA VAL A 114 41.06 -2.48 -1.62
C VAL A 114 41.09 -2.07 -0.15
N VAL A 115 42.24 -2.16 0.50
CA VAL A 115 42.47 -1.71 1.88
C VAL A 115 43.54 -0.60 1.85
N ASP A 116 43.20 0.54 2.44
CA ASP A 116 44.08 1.73 2.46
C ASP A 116 44.60 2.16 1.06
N GLY A 117 43.73 2.00 0.04
CA GLY A 117 44.05 2.37 -1.34
C GLY A 117 44.93 1.37 -2.09
N GLN A 118 45.25 0.21 -1.52
CA GLN A 118 46.01 -0.85 -2.15
C GLN A 118 45.13 -2.10 -2.37
N PRO A 119 45.16 -2.73 -3.58
CA PRO A 119 44.48 -3.97 -3.84
C PRO A 119 45.13 -5.09 -3.04
N VAL A 120 44.30 -5.97 -2.44
CA VAL A 120 44.75 -7.15 -1.74
C VAL A 120 44.83 -8.32 -2.74
N GLU A 121 46.02 -8.84 -2.98
CA GLU A 121 46.24 -9.94 -3.93
C GLU A 121 45.42 -11.20 -3.56
N GLY A 122 44.86 -11.85 -4.58
CA GLY A 122 44.05 -13.06 -4.45
C GLY A 122 42.63 -12.88 -3.98
N THR A 123 42.18 -11.63 -3.92
CA THR A 123 40.78 -11.27 -3.56
C THR A 123 39.86 -11.01 -4.72
N ALA A 124 40.30 -11.32 -5.96
CA ALA A 124 39.46 -11.17 -7.15
C ALA A 124 38.29 -12.15 -7.07
N HIS A 125 37.09 -11.63 -6.85
CA HIS A 125 35.84 -12.37 -6.76
C HIS A 125 34.79 -11.78 -7.69
N SER A 126 33.83 -12.61 -8.08
CA SER A 126 32.60 -12.14 -8.66
C SER A 126 31.70 -11.66 -7.53
N ILE A 127 31.45 -10.36 -7.43
CA ILE A 127 30.56 -9.77 -6.43
C ILE A 127 29.24 -9.32 -7.09
N PRO A 128 28.09 -9.64 -6.48
CA PRO A 128 26.83 -9.06 -6.91
C PRO A 128 26.90 -7.54 -6.81
N TYR A 129 26.64 -6.88 -7.92
CA TYR A 129 26.56 -5.44 -8.00
C TYR A 129 25.25 -5.03 -8.65
N GLY A 130 24.23 -4.83 -7.84
CA GLY A 130 23.01 -4.18 -8.24
C GLY A 130 22.99 -2.75 -7.70
N ASN A 131 22.41 -1.85 -8.46
CA ASN A 131 22.24 -0.48 -7.99
C ASN A 131 20.86 -0.37 -7.29
N GLY A 132 20.72 -1.00 -6.12
CA GLY A 132 19.49 -0.98 -5.34
C GLY A 132 18.99 0.43 -5.04
N LEU A 133 19.90 1.38 -4.79
CA LEU A 133 19.52 2.78 -4.63
C LEU A 133 18.88 3.35 -5.91
N LYS A 134 19.46 3.06 -7.09
CA LYS A 134 18.90 3.52 -8.36
C LYS A 134 17.52 2.91 -8.61
N ASP A 135 17.35 1.65 -8.28
CA ASP A 135 16.08 0.94 -8.42
C ASP A 135 15.01 1.61 -7.57
N SER A 136 15.22 1.72 -6.26
CA SER A 136 14.29 2.40 -5.34
C SER A 136 14.00 3.84 -5.73
N MET A 137 15.01 4.61 -6.22
CA MET A 137 14.77 5.98 -6.68
C MET A 137 13.87 6.03 -7.92
N VAL A 138 14.08 5.14 -8.89
CA VAL A 138 13.22 5.06 -10.07
C VAL A 138 11.80 4.63 -9.70
N ASP A 139 11.65 3.68 -8.77
CA ASP A 139 10.34 3.21 -8.30
C ASP A 139 9.57 4.31 -7.58
N MET A 140 10.22 5.06 -6.73
CA MET A 140 9.62 6.26 -6.14
C MET A 140 9.20 7.29 -7.20
N ILE A 141 10.00 7.52 -8.24
CA ILE A 141 9.66 8.46 -9.31
C ILE A 141 8.42 8.00 -10.08
N VAL A 142 8.35 6.73 -10.49
CA VAL A 142 7.20 6.24 -11.25
C VAL A 142 5.93 6.16 -10.40
N ASN A 143 6.05 5.87 -9.10
CA ASN A 143 4.95 6.00 -8.14
C ASN A 143 4.45 7.45 -8.03
N VAL A 144 5.37 8.43 -7.93
CA VAL A 144 5.03 9.86 -7.94
C VAL A 144 4.25 10.22 -9.19
N LEU A 145 4.68 9.77 -10.37
CA LEU A 145 3.98 10.06 -11.62
C LEU A 145 2.57 9.48 -11.64
N GLY A 146 2.38 8.23 -11.20
CA GLY A 146 1.07 7.61 -11.03
C GLY A 146 0.16 8.40 -10.07
N CYS A 147 0.69 8.77 -8.91
CA CYS A 147 -0.01 9.58 -7.92
C CYS A 147 -0.40 10.96 -8.45
N LEU A 148 0.50 11.65 -9.16
CA LEU A 148 0.24 12.98 -9.71
C LEU A 148 -0.90 12.99 -10.71
N VAL A 149 -1.04 11.95 -11.54
CA VAL A 149 -2.17 11.82 -12.46
C VAL A 149 -3.50 11.85 -11.68
N VAL A 150 -3.60 11.05 -10.62
CA VAL A 150 -4.79 11.03 -9.76
C VAL A 150 -5.03 12.38 -9.09
N CYS A 151 -3.98 12.99 -8.55
CA CYS A 151 -4.04 14.29 -7.89
C CYS A 151 -4.55 15.39 -8.83
N ILE A 152 -4.02 15.46 -10.05
CA ILE A 152 -4.41 16.45 -11.06
C ILE A 152 -5.86 16.25 -11.48
N VAL A 153 -6.25 15.02 -11.83
CA VAL A 153 -7.62 14.68 -12.23
C VAL A 153 -8.61 15.00 -11.10
N SER A 154 -8.26 14.66 -9.87
CA SER A 154 -9.08 14.92 -8.70
C SER A 154 -9.24 16.42 -8.42
N TYR A 155 -8.14 17.18 -8.51
CA TYR A 155 -8.19 18.63 -8.33
C TYR A 155 -9.06 19.33 -9.36
N ILE A 156 -8.88 19.01 -10.64
CA ILE A 156 -9.67 19.55 -11.74
C ILE A 156 -11.15 19.16 -11.59
N GLY A 157 -11.42 17.91 -11.23
CA GLY A 157 -12.77 17.42 -11.00
C GLY A 157 -13.48 18.19 -9.89
N MET A 158 -12.85 18.37 -8.73
CA MET A 158 -13.40 19.14 -7.60
C MET A 158 -13.64 20.61 -7.94
N LYS A 159 -12.78 21.23 -8.76
CA LYS A 159 -12.95 22.62 -9.20
C LYS A 159 -14.09 22.80 -10.19
N ARG A 160 -14.33 21.84 -11.08
CA ARG A 160 -15.34 21.93 -12.13
C ARG A 160 -16.73 21.53 -11.65
N LYS A 161 -16.84 20.49 -10.82
CA LYS A 161 -18.10 19.95 -10.31
C LYS A 161 -17.89 19.47 -8.87
N PRO A 162 -18.38 20.21 -7.84
CA PRO A 162 -18.20 19.81 -6.44
C PRO A 162 -18.65 18.37 -6.14
N ASN A 163 -19.68 17.89 -6.81
CA ASN A 163 -20.25 16.54 -6.61
C ASN A 163 -19.71 15.50 -7.61
N TRP A 164 -18.66 15.82 -8.39
CA TRP A 164 -18.15 14.92 -9.43
C TRP A 164 -17.67 13.56 -8.87
N PHE A 165 -17.26 13.53 -7.62
CA PHE A 165 -16.71 12.35 -6.96
C PHE A 165 -17.73 11.51 -6.20
N GLU A 166 -18.94 12.00 -5.94
CA GLU A 166 -19.93 11.27 -5.12
C GLU A 166 -20.18 9.83 -5.60
N ASN A 167 -20.11 9.61 -6.92
CA ASN A 167 -20.28 8.28 -7.53
C ASN A 167 -18.97 7.60 -7.94
N LYS A 168 -17.80 8.22 -7.67
CA LYS A 168 -16.48 7.73 -8.11
C LYS A 168 -15.54 7.46 -6.96
N VAL A 169 -15.93 7.81 -5.75
CA VAL A 169 -15.20 7.50 -4.53
C VAL A 169 -15.47 6.03 -4.19
N ILE A 170 -14.46 5.37 -3.72
CA ILE A 170 -14.50 3.95 -3.35
C ILE A 170 -15.55 3.68 -2.26
N LEU A 171 -15.81 4.66 -1.41
CA LEU A 171 -16.86 4.65 -0.40
C LEU A 171 -17.65 5.95 -0.45
N THR A 172 -18.95 5.86 -0.70
CA THR A 172 -19.86 6.97 -0.46
C THR A 172 -20.18 7.06 1.04
N GLU A 173 -20.52 8.24 1.55
CA GLU A 173 -20.95 8.41 2.94
C GLU A 173 -22.08 7.44 3.33
N LYS A 174 -23.02 7.20 2.41
CA LYS A 174 -24.11 6.24 2.60
C LYS A 174 -23.62 4.80 2.79
N GLN A 175 -22.64 4.37 2.00
CA GLN A 175 -22.00 3.06 2.14
C GLN A 175 -21.18 2.94 3.42
N PHE A 176 -20.51 4.03 3.84
CA PHE A 176 -19.78 4.04 5.10
C PHE A 176 -20.71 3.96 6.31
N ARG A 177 -21.84 4.67 6.29
CA ARG A 177 -22.86 4.57 7.33
C ARG A 177 -23.43 3.16 7.43
N SER A 178 -23.84 2.56 6.30
CA SER A 178 -24.37 1.21 6.29
C SER A 178 -23.37 0.18 6.84
N LEU A 179 -22.10 0.28 6.48
CA LEU A 179 -21.04 -0.57 7.03
C LEU A 179 -20.78 -0.35 8.53
N LYS A 180 -20.94 0.90 9.00
CA LYS A 180 -20.81 1.20 10.42
C LYS A 180 -21.98 0.66 11.23
N GLU A 181 -23.18 0.78 10.70
CA GLU A 181 -24.42 0.23 11.31
C GLU A 181 -24.36 -1.30 11.35
N GLU A 182 -23.93 -1.94 10.27
CA GLU A 182 -23.73 -3.40 10.19
C GLU A 182 -22.73 -3.89 11.23
N LYS A 183 -21.55 -3.25 11.33
CA LYS A 183 -20.56 -3.58 12.36
C LYS A 183 -21.00 -3.31 13.79
N GLN A 184 -21.85 -2.32 14.01
CA GLN A 184 -22.43 -2.10 15.33
C GLN A 184 -23.46 -3.15 15.69
N ALA A 185 -24.26 -3.61 14.72
CA ALA A 185 -25.19 -4.70 14.90
C ALA A 185 -24.47 -6.03 15.18
N GLU A 186 -23.44 -6.37 14.40
CA GLU A 186 -22.59 -7.56 14.66
C GLU A 186 -21.99 -7.55 16.08
N ARG A 187 -21.42 -6.42 16.51
CA ARG A 187 -20.85 -6.31 17.87
C ARG A 187 -21.91 -6.39 18.98
N ALA A 188 -23.11 -5.92 18.71
CA ALA A 188 -24.21 -6.02 19.67
C ALA A 188 -24.71 -7.48 19.77
N GLU A 189 -24.75 -8.20 18.67
CA GLU A 189 -25.09 -9.62 18.60
C GLU A 189 -24.04 -10.47 19.33
N GLU A 190 -22.73 -10.27 19.02
CA GLU A 190 -21.62 -10.93 19.71
C GLU A 190 -21.65 -10.69 21.24
N ALA A 191 -21.96 -9.46 21.66
CA ALA A 191 -22.07 -9.12 23.08
C ALA A 191 -23.29 -9.76 23.76
N ALA A 192 -24.41 -9.92 23.04
CA ALA A 192 -25.59 -10.61 23.53
C ALA A 192 -25.35 -12.11 23.69
N ASP A 193 -24.73 -12.74 22.71
CA ASP A 193 -24.37 -14.16 22.73
C ASP A 193 -23.38 -14.47 23.88
N ALA A 194 -22.36 -13.62 24.06
CA ALA A 194 -21.42 -13.75 25.19
C ALA A 194 -22.11 -13.63 26.56
N ALA A 195 -23.06 -12.70 26.69
CA ALA A 195 -23.83 -12.53 27.92
C ALA A 195 -24.75 -13.73 28.19
N GLU A 196 -25.32 -14.34 27.15
CA GLU A 196 -26.15 -15.55 27.27
C GLU A 196 -25.32 -16.79 27.68
N GLU A 197 -24.10 -16.93 27.12
CA GLU A 197 -23.16 -17.99 27.52
C GLU A 197 -22.72 -17.84 28.99
N GLU A 198 -22.41 -16.62 29.45
CA GLU A 198 -22.08 -16.36 30.85
C GLU A 198 -23.26 -16.70 31.79
N ALA A 199 -24.49 -16.34 31.42
CA ALA A 199 -25.67 -16.63 32.20
C ALA A 199 -25.94 -18.14 32.30
N VAL A 200 -25.75 -18.89 31.21
CA VAL A 200 -25.88 -20.37 31.19
C VAL A 200 -24.80 -21.02 32.05
N GLN A 201 -23.55 -20.54 32.01
CA GLN A 201 -22.47 -21.05 32.85
C GLN A 201 -22.76 -20.81 34.35
N ALA A 202 -23.16 -19.59 34.70
CA ALA A 202 -23.51 -19.24 36.10
C ALA A 202 -24.68 -20.09 36.65
N GLY A 203 -25.73 -20.32 35.83
CA GLY A 203 -26.87 -21.18 36.20
C GLY A 203 -26.57 -22.68 36.30
N THR A 204 -25.46 -23.11 35.66
CA THR A 204 -24.99 -24.51 35.79
C THR A 204 -24.09 -24.72 37.00
N GLU A 205 -23.36 -23.71 37.47
CA GLU A 205 -22.58 -23.76 38.71
C GLU A 205 -23.49 -23.76 39.96
N GLU A 206 -24.53 -22.93 39.98
CA GLU A 206 -25.50 -22.86 41.09
C GLU A 206 -26.27 -24.16 41.32
N LYS A 207 -26.41 -25.01 40.32
CA LYS A 207 -27.05 -26.33 40.41
C LYS A 207 -26.11 -27.46 40.87
N ARG A 208 -24.82 -27.19 41.02
CA ARG A 208 -23.81 -28.18 41.42
C ARG A 208 -23.42 -28.07 42.91
N GLU A 209 -23.79 -27.00 43.59
CA GLU A 209 -23.73 -26.84 45.05
C GLU A 209 -25.02 -27.34 45.73
#